data_990e514a64b6b3259a9a4c93efa7d234
#
_entry.id   990e514a64b6b3259a9a4c93efa7d234
#
_cell.length_a   1.000
_cell.length_b   1.000
_cell.length_c   1.000
_cell.angle_alpha   90.00
_cell.angle_beta   90.00
_cell.angle_gamma   90.00
#
_symmetry.space_group_name_H-M   'P 1'
#
loop_
_entity.id
_entity.type
_entity.pdbx_description
1 polymer ?
#
loop_
_entity_poly.entity_id
_entity_poly.type
_entity_poly.pdbx_seq_one_letter_code
_entity_poly.pdbx_strand_id
1 'polypeptide(L)'
;MPGTLIIIVALVLSPFAAWAQAPARVGILVQEMGRAQSQAIKGLSEELKRIGYRERKNLILEIRNVKGNRSALHPAAGELVAQKVKLIFTTGTSATRAAAATTDIPVLFVHPGDPVAAGLIKSAEERAKHLTGVAAYAAQTTERRLALFKEIMPALQKISVFFDANNPFSRDNLKLAESA
;
A
#
# COMPACT_ATOMS: atom_id res chain seq x y z
N MET A 1 -47.03 -40.29 -44.73
CA MET A 1 -46.30 -40.35 -43.47
C MET A 1 -45.14 -39.37 -43.53
N PRO A 2 -45.23 -38.22 -42.88
CA PRO A 2 -44.07 -37.38 -42.58
C PRO A 2 -44.10 -37.01 -41.11
N GLY A 3 -43.31 -37.63 -40.36
CA GLY A 3 -43.17 -37.33 -38.98
C GLY A 3 -41.76 -37.70 -38.56
N THR A 4 -40.78 -36.76 -38.66
CA THR A 4 -39.52 -36.83 -37.91
C THR A 4 -38.59 -35.71 -38.38
N LEU A 5 -38.89 -34.45 -38.05
CA LEU A 5 -37.90 -33.38 -38.22
C LEU A 5 -38.17 -32.14 -37.35
N ILE A 6 -38.42 -32.31 -36.05
CA ILE A 6 -38.58 -31.16 -35.13
C ILE A 6 -37.89 -31.42 -33.77
N ILE A 7 -36.71 -32.00 -33.70
CA ILE A 7 -36.03 -32.17 -32.38
C ILE A 7 -34.54 -31.80 -32.43
N ILE A 8 -34.05 -30.93 -33.25
CA ILE A 8 -32.61 -30.58 -33.25
C ILE A 8 -32.33 -29.06 -33.18
N VAL A 9 -33.27 -28.24 -32.82
CA VAL A 9 -32.99 -26.77 -32.73
C VAL A 9 -33.01 -26.23 -31.29
N ALA A 10 -33.29 -27.04 -30.29
CA ALA A 10 -33.43 -26.59 -28.91
C ALA A 10 -32.13 -26.67 -28.07
N LEU A 11 -30.98 -27.05 -28.61
CA LEU A 11 -29.76 -27.30 -27.82
C LEU A 11 -28.62 -26.29 -28.04
N VAL A 12 -28.86 -25.16 -28.69
CA VAL A 12 -27.79 -24.16 -28.99
C VAL A 12 -28.02 -22.82 -28.30
N LEU A 13 -29.04 -22.68 -27.49
CA LEU A 13 -29.27 -21.52 -26.65
C LEU A 13 -28.97 -21.82 -25.17
N SER A 14 -27.85 -22.48 -24.89
CA SER A 14 -27.25 -22.33 -23.56
C SER A 14 -26.80 -20.90 -23.46
N PRO A 15 -27.37 -20.06 -22.56
CA PRO A 15 -26.78 -18.78 -22.26
C PRO A 15 -25.39 -19.12 -21.77
N PHE A 16 -24.35 -18.67 -22.48
CA PHE A 16 -23.06 -18.45 -21.90
C PHE A 16 -23.31 -17.41 -20.77
N ALA A 17 -23.74 -17.89 -19.62
CA ALA A 17 -23.62 -17.14 -18.39
C ALA A 17 -22.12 -16.87 -18.24
N ALA A 18 -21.66 -15.81 -18.88
CA ALA A 18 -20.37 -15.24 -18.56
C ALA A 18 -20.40 -15.11 -17.04
N TRP A 19 -19.63 -15.93 -16.36
CA TRP A 19 -19.48 -15.86 -14.91
C TRP A 19 -18.90 -14.48 -14.67
N ALA A 20 -19.77 -13.52 -14.40
CA ALA A 20 -19.38 -12.18 -14.03
C ALA A 20 -18.64 -12.35 -12.70
N GLN A 21 -17.32 -12.46 -12.78
CA GLN A 21 -16.45 -12.56 -11.63
C GLN A 21 -16.72 -11.33 -10.77
N ALA A 22 -17.08 -11.55 -9.50
CA ALA A 22 -17.32 -10.44 -8.60
C ALA A 22 -16.10 -9.49 -8.62
N PRO A 23 -16.31 -8.17 -8.61
CA PRO A 23 -15.20 -7.20 -8.70
C PRO A 23 -14.18 -7.45 -7.59
N ALA A 24 -12.90 -7.44 -7.98
CA ALA A 24 -11.81 -7.52 -7.02
C ALA A 24 -11.88 -6.31 -6.06
N ARG A 25 -11.75 -6.56 -4.76
CA ARG A 25 -11.72 -5.49 -3.76
C ARG A 25 -10.29 -5.32 -3.25
N VAL A 26 -9.77 -4.10 -3.31
CA VAL A 26 -8.46 -3.71 -2.77
C VAL A 26 -8.69 -2.67 -1.70
N GLY A 27 -8.23 -2.97 -0.49
CA GLY A 27 -8.23 -2.04 0.63
C GLY A 27 -7.06 -1.07 0.53
N ILE A 28 -7.26 0.16 0.91
CA ILE A 28 -6.21 1.18 1.02
C ILE A 28 -6.29 1.76 2.42
N LEU A 29 -5.25 1.57 3.23
CA LEU A 29 -5.16 2.07 4.59
C LEU A 29 -4.06 3.13 4.68
N VAL A 30 -4.43 4.35 5.03
CA VAL A 30 -3.49 5.46 5.23
C VAL A 30 -3.76 6.16 6.57
N GLN A 31 -2.67 6.56 7.24
CA GLN A 31 -2.79 7.33 8.48
C GLN A 31 -3.32 8.74 8.19
N GLU A 32 -2.77 9.36 7.15
CA GLU A 32 -3.17 10.70 6.71
C GLU A 32 -2.99 10.80 5.19
N MET A 33 -3.89 11.50 4.53
CA MET A 33 -3.85 11.70 3.10
C MET A 33 -3.10 12.98 2.77
N GLY A 34 -1.87 12.82 2.33
CA GLY A 34 -1.04 13.90 1.80
C GLY A 34 -0.71 13.69 0.32
N ARG A 35 0.15 14.56 -0.21
CA ARG A 35 0.57 14.51 -1.63
C ARG A 35 1.25 13.19 -1.98
N ALA A 36 2.17 12.72 -1.14
CA ALA A 36 2.91 11.48 -1.37
C ALA A 36 1.98 10.25 -1.38
N GLN A 37 1.04 10.19 -0.42
CA GLN A 37 0.04 9.12 -0.33
C GLN A 37 -0.87 9.11 -1.56
N SER A 38 -1.36 10.28 -1.96
CA SER A 38 -2.20 10.42 -3.17
C SER A 38 -1.47 9.98 -4.43
N GLN A 39 -0.19 10.32 -4.58
CA GLN A 39 0.64 9.88 -5.71
C GLN A 39 0.87 8.36 -5.69
N ALA A 40 1.14 7.77 -4.54
CA ALA A 40 1.31 6.31 -4.42
C ALA A 40 0.00 5.56 -4.77
N ILE A 41 -1.15 6.05 -4.31
CA ILE A 41 -2.46 5.48 -4.64
C ILE A 41 -2.77 5.64 -6.14
N LYS A 42 -2.44 6.79 -6.72
CA LYS A 42 -2.59 7.02 -8.16
C LYS A 42 -1.75 6.03 -8.96
N GLY A 43 -0.46 5.85 -8.59
CA GLY A 43 0.42 4.88 -9.24
C GLY A 43 -0.12 3.44 -9.14
N LEU A 44 -0.63 3.04 -7.97
CA LEU A 44 -1.30 1.75 -7.80
C LEU A 44 -2.50 1.60 -8.75
N SER A 45 -3.35 2.62 -8.83
CA SER A 45 -4.56 2.60 -9.68
C SER A 45 -4.21 2.54 -11.17
N GLU A 46 -3.20 3.29 -11.60
CA GLU A 46 -2.71 3.28 -12.99
C GLU A 46 -2.14 1.92 -13.37
N GLU A 47 -1.36 1.28 -12.48
CA GLU A 47 -0.80 -0.03 -12.73
C GLU A 47 -1.88 -1.13 -12.74
N LEU A 48 -2.81 -1.10 -11.80
CA LEU A 48 -3.97 -1.98 -11.83
C LEU A 48 -4.76 -1.85 -13.13
N LYS A 49 -4.96 -0.61 -13.62
CA LYS A 49 -5.61 -0.36 -14.91
C LYS A 49 -4.82 -0.95 -16.08
N ARG A 50 -3.48 -0.85 -16.06
CA ARG A 50 -2.59 -1.40 -17.10
C ARG A 50 -2.71 -2.91 -17.21
N ILE A 51 -2.90 -3.61 -16.08
CA ILE A 51 -3.06 -5.07 -16.02
C ILE A 51 -4.53 -5.52 -16.10
N GLY A 52 -5.45 -4.61 -16.50
CA GLY A 52 -6.84 -4.97 -16.84
C GLY A 52 -7.88 -4.72 -15.75
N TYR A 53 -7.49 -4.27 -14.55
CA TYR A 53 -8.45 -3.89 -13.50
C TYR A 53 -8.95 -2.46 -13.71
N ARG A 54 -10.26 -2.28 -13.70
CA ARG A 54 -10.90 -0.97 -13.92
C ARG A 54 -11.89 -0.71 -12.81
N GLU A 55 -11.68 0.41 -12.11
CA GLU A 55 -12.59 0.86 -11.06
C GLU A 55 -14.03 0.99 -11.59
N ARG A 56 -15.01 0.63 -10.78
CA ARG A 56 -16.45 0.55 -11.11
C ARG A 56 -16.83 -0.48 -12.19
N LYS A 57 -15.89 -1.29 -12.68
CA LYS A 57 -16.16 -2.42 -13.58
C LYS A 57 -15.85 -3.75 -12.90
N ASN A 58 -14.57 -4.03 -12.71
CA ASN A 58 -14.07 -5.27 -12.11
C ASN A 58 -13.14 -5.02 -10.91
N LEU A 59 -13.06 -3.77 -10.43
CA LEU A 59 -12.25 -3.34 -9.29
C LEU A 59 -13.05 -2.39 -8.39
N ILE A 60 -12.93 -2.58 -7.08
CA ILE A 60 -13.41 -1.67 -6.03
C ILE A 60 -12.21 -1.30 -5.16
N LEU A 61 -11.95 0.00 -5.00
CA LEU A 61 -10.96 0.53 -4.09
C LEU A 61 -11.66 1.00 -2.79
N GLU A 62 -11.37 0.33 -1.68
CA GLU A 62 -11.91 0.66 -0.35
C GLU A 62 -10.89 1.47 0.43
N ILE A 63 -11.07 2.78 0.52
CA ILE A 63 -10.08 3.68 1.15
C ILE A 63 -10.48 3.97 2.59
N ARG A 64 -9.51 3.79 3.52
CA ARG A 64 -9.61 4.19 4.92
C ARG A 64 -8.48 5.18 5.23
N ASN A 65 -8.87 6.43 5.47
CA ASN A 65 -8.00 7.49 5.92
C ASN A 65 -8.38 7.87 7.35
N VAL A 66 -7.49 7.63 8.30
CA VAL A 66 -7.77 7.88 9.71
C VAL A 66 -7.43 9.31 10.15
N LYS A 67 -7.10 10.20 9.21
CA LYS A 67 -6.88 11.65 9.42
C LYS A 67 -5.94 11.95 10.60
N GLY A 68 -4.81 11.22 10.66
CA GLY A 68 -3.80 11.37 11.71
C GLY A 68 -4.06 10.57 13.00
N ASN A 69 -5.29 10.07 13.22
CA ASN A 69 -5.63 9.29 14.42
C ASN A 69 -5.06 7.86 14.33
N ARG A 70 -3.88 7.64 14.93
CA ARG A 70 -3.21 6.34 14.91
C ARG A 70 -3.99 5.22 15.59
N SER A 71 -4.76 5.53 16.64
CA SER A 71 -5.55 4.53 17.38
C SER A 71 -6.67 3.94 16.51
N ALA A 72 -7.11 4.66 15.48
CA ALA A 72 -8.12 4.19 14.54
C ALA A 72 -7.57 3.27 13.43
N LEU A 73 -6.25 3.06 13.32
CA LEU A 73 -5.66 2.24 12.24
C LEU A 73 -6.06 0.77 12.33
N HIS A 74 -6.03 0.15 13.53
CA HIS A 74 -6.44 -1.24 13.71
C HIS A 74 -7.95 -1.44 13.44
N PRO A 75 -8.87 -0.63 14.01
CA PRO A 75 -10.27 -0.68 13.61
C PRO A 75 -10.49 -0.53 12.11
N ALA A 76 -9.83 0.42 11.46
CA ALA A 76 -9.95 0.66 10.02
C ALA A 76 -9.42 -0.51 9.18
N ALA A 77 -8.35 -1.19 9.62
CA ALA A 77 -7.89 -2.43 8.99
C ALA A 77 -8.95 -3.54 9.12
N GLY A 78 -9.56 -3.69 10.30
CA GLY A 78 -10.66 -4.63 10.53
C GLY A 78 -11.87 -4.37 9.64
N GLU A 79 -12.23 -3.10 9.41
CA GLU A 79 -13.29 -2.74 8.46
C GLU A 79 -12.96 -3.20 7.03
N LEU A 80 -11.72 -3.05 6.58
CA LEU A 80 -11.29 -3.53 5.25
C LEU A 80 -11.41 -5.05 5.15
N VAL A 81 -11.04 -5.79 6.21
CA VAL A 81 -11.22 -7.24 6.28
C VAL A 81 -12.71 -7.61 6.16
N ALA A 82 -13.58 -6.90 6.88
CA ALA A 82 -15.03 -7.11 6.82
C ALA A 82 -15.60 -6.84 5.42
N GLN A 83 -15.01 -5.94 4.64
CA GLN A 83 -15.33 -5.69 3.23
C GLN A 83 -14.80 -6.77 2.28
N LYS A 84 -14.16 -7.82 2.81
CA LYS A 84 -13.63 -8.96 2.02
C LYS A 84 -12.62 -8.53 0.95
N VAL A 85 -11.76 -7.54 1.26
CA VAL A 85 -10.69 -7.14 0.37
C VAL A 85 -9.70 -8.29 0.15
N LYS A 86 -9.09 -8.37 -1.03
CA LYS A 86 -8.12 -9.40 -1.40
C LYS A 86 -6.68 -8.98 -1.17
N LEU A 87 -6.44 -7.68 -1.02
CA LEU A 87 -5.16 -7.05 -0.80
C LEU A 87 -5.40 -5.77 0.00
N ILE A 88 -4.49 -5.44 0.92
CA ILE A 88 -4.46 -4.12 1.58
C ILE A 88 -3.20 -3.39 1.14
N PHE A 89 -3.37 -2.24 0.51
CA PHE A 89 -2.29 -1.30 0.21
C PHE A 89 -2.13 -0.31 1.35
N THR A 90 -0.88 -0.08 1.78
CA THR A 90 -0.58 0.83 2.88
C THR A 90 0.56 1.78 2.54
N THR A 91 0.56 2.94 3.17
CA THR A 91 1.69 3.87 3.10
C THR A 91 2.20 4.20 4.50
N GLY A 92 3.52 4.06 4.71
CA GLY A 92 4.20 4.35 5.98
C GLY A 92 4.07 3.25 7.04
N THR A 93 4.91 3.36 8.08
CA THR A 93 5.12 2.32 9.10
C THR A 93 3.86 1.98 9.89
N SER A 94 3.16 3.01 10.39
CA SER A 94 2.04 2.80 11.33
C SER A 94 0.87 2.07 10.67
N ALA A 95 0.48 2.47 9.45
CA ALA A 95 -0.59 1.83 8.70
C ALA A 95 -0.21 0.39 8.30
N THR A 96 1.03 0.18 7.85
CA THR A 96 1.54 -1.15 7.48
C THR A 96 1.53 -2.10 8.67
N ARG A 97 2.02 -1.64 9.83
CA ARG A 97 2.04 -2.43 11.06
C ARG A 97 0.63 -2.79 11.53
N ALA A 98 -0.30 -1.83 11.49
CA ALA A 98 -1.69 -2.06 11.87
C ALA A 98 -2.36 -3.09 10.94
N ALA A 99 -2.19 -2.98 9.62
CA ALA A 99 -2.72 -3.95 8.67
C ALA A 99 -2.11 -5.35 8.92
N ALA A 100 -0.77 -5.46 8.99
CA ALA A 100 -0.09 -6.74 9.17
C ALA A 100 -0.44 -7.44 10.49
N ALA A 101 -0.74 -6.70 11.57
CA ALA A 101 -1.15 -7.25 12.85
C ALA A 101 -2.64 -7.64 12.91
N THR A 102 -3.46 -7.15 11.96
CA THR A 102 -4.92 -7.35 11.99
C THR A 102 -5.37 -8.53 11.12
N THR A 103 -4.59 -8.91 10.10
CA THR A 103 -5.03 -9.89 9.10
C THR A 103 -3.87 -10.60 8.42
N ASP A 104 -4.14 -11.80 7.90
CA ASP A 104 -3.25 -12.56 7.00
C ASP A 104 -3.51 -12.24 5.50
N ILE A 105 -4.43 -11.33 5.19
CA ILE A 105 -4.61 -10.85 3.81
C ILE A 105 -3.30 -10.22 3.34
N PRO A 106 -2.86 -10.45 2.09
CA PRO A 106 -1.66 -9.83 1.56
C PRO A 106 -1.64 -8.31 1.75
N VAL A 107 -0.57 -7.79 2.33
CA VAL A 107 -0.33 -6.35 2.53
C VAL A 107 0.79 -5.90 1.61
N LEU A 108 0.48 -4.95 0.73
CA LEU A 108 1.45 -4.26 -0.12
C LEU A 108 1.75 -2.89 0.47
N PHE A 109 3.01 -2.64 0.84
CA PHE A 109 3.39 -1.39 1.46
C PHE A 109 4.30 -0.51 0.58
N VAL A 110 4.20 0.80 0.77
CA VAL A 110 5.20 1.78 0.34
C VAL A 110 5.77 2.44 1.58
N HIS A 111 7.07 2.32 1.78
CA HIS A 111 7.76 2.80 2.98
C HIS A 111 8.94 3.72 2.62
N PRO A 112 9.07 4.90 3.24
CA PRO A 112 10.16 5.82 2.93
C PRO A 112 11.50 5.40 3.56
N GLY A 113 11.50 4.51 4.55
CA GLY A 113 12.68 4.07 5.28
C GLY A 113 13.00 2.59 5.10
N ASP A 114 13.83 2.08 6.00
CA ASP A 114 14.19 0.67 6.08
C ASP A 114 13.09 -0.15 6.76
N PRO A 115 12.45 -1.11 6.08
CA PRO A 115 11.38 -1.90 6.67
C PRO A 115 11.90 -2.91 7.71
N VAL A 116 13.17 -3.30 7.67
CA VAL A 116 13.81 -4.17 8.69
C VAL A 116 14.01 -3.37 9.97
N ALA A 117 14.64 -2.21 9.88
CA ALA A 117 14.82 -1.30 11.02
C ALA A 117 13.48 -0.86 11.62
N ALA A 118 12.45 -0.70 10.79
CA ALA A 118 11.09 -0.42 11.25
C ALA A 118 10.37 -1.62 11.89
N GLY A 119 10.97 -2.82 11.88
CA GLY A 119 10.38 -4.05 12.41
C GLY A 119 9.14 -4.53 11.64
N LEU A 120 9.06 -4.20 10.35
CA LEU A 120 7.97 -4.65 9.46
C LEU A 120 8.28 -6.03 8.86
N ILE A 121 9.55 -6.28 8.54
CA ILE A 121 10.06 -7.56 8.05
C ILE A 121 11.34 -7.90 8.84
N LYS A 122 11.72 -9.17 8.90
CA LYS A 122 12.91 -9.62 9.63
C LYS A 122 14.21 -9.39 8.85
N SER A 123 14.18 -9.63 7.56
CA SER A 123 15.28 -9.32 6.64
C SER A 123 14.75 -9.07 5.22
N ALA A 124 15.60 -8.54 4.34
CA ALA A 124 15.24 -8.31 2.94
C ALA A 124 15.08 -9.63 2.15
N GLU A 125 15.78 -10.68 2.58
CA GLU A 125 15.78 -12.01 1.96
C GLU A 125 14.63 -12.90 2.48
N GLU A 126 14.20 -12.70 3.72
CA GLU A 126 13.12 -13.48 4.32
C GLU A 126 11.78 -12.95 3.85
N ARG A 127 11.08 -13.76 3.05
CA ARG A 127 9.71 -13.45 2.62
C ARG A 127 8.78 -13.47 3.84
N ALA A 128 8.33 -12.31 4.27
CA ALA A 128 7.22 -12.23 5.20
C ALA A 128 5.97 -12.85 4.54
N LYS A 129 5.27 -13.75 5.25
CA LYS A 129 4.19 -14.58 4.69
C LYS A 129 3.15 -13.82 3.89
N HIS A 130 2.78 -12.61 4.31
CA HIS A 130 1.71 -11.81 3.70
C HIS A 130 2.09 -10.34 3.52
N LEU A 131 3.34 -9.95 3.78
CA LEU A 131 3.81 -8.57 3.71
C LEU A 131 4.87 -8.42 2.62
N THR A 132 4.62 -7.56 1.63
CA THR A 132 5.57 -7.21 0.57
C THR A 132 5.46 -5.73 0.24
N GLY A 133 6.47 -5.16 -0.41
CA GLY A 133 6.38 -3.74 -0.74
C GLY A 133 7.65 -3.14 -1.31
N VAL A 134 7.64 -1.82 -1.39
CA VAL A 134 8.75 -1.00 -1.88
C VAL A 134 9.24 -0.11 -0.74
N ALA A 135 10.57 -0.09 -0.53
CA ALA A 135 11.23 0.76 0.44
C ALA A 135 12.19 1.73 -0.26
N ALA A 136 12.21 2.98 0.19
CA ALA A 136 13.06 4.01 -0.39
C ALA A 136 14.40 4.18 0.35
N TYR A 137 14.57 3.58 1.53
CA TYR A 137 15.77 3.68 2.37
C TYR A 137 16.25 5.13 2.59
N ALA A 138 15.29 6.07 2.72
CA ALA A 138 15.58 7.50 2.76
C ALA A 138 16.48 7.91 3.95
N ALA A 139 16.43 7.19 5.06
CA ALA A 139 17.27 7.44 6.23
C ALA A 139 18.76 7.29 5.90
N GLN A 140 19.14 6.25 5.17
CA GLN A 140 20.53 5.93 4.80
C GLN A 140 21.17 6.99 3.87
N THR A 141 20.37 7.87 3.28
CA THR A 141 20.85 8.99 2.46
C THR A 141 20.98 10.29 3.22
N THR A 142 20.62 10.35 4.51
CA THR A 142 20.58 11.59 5.30
C THR A 142 21.97 12.19 5.44
N GLU A 143 22.98 11.42 5.81
CA GLU A 143 24.37 11.87 5.90
C GLU A 143 24.88 12.46 4.58
N ARG A 144 24.64 11.74 3.48
CA ARG A 144 25.05 12.20 2.14
C ARG A 144 24.37 13.51 1.74
N ARG A 145 23.09 13.66 2.08
CA ARG A 145 22.34 14.92 1.86
C ARG A 145 22.94 16.07 2.64
N LEU A 146 23.29 15.86 3.90
CA LEU A 146 23.92 16.88 4.73
C LEU A 146 25.31 17.24 4.22
N ALA A 147 26.12 16.26 3.82
CA ALA A 147 27.41 16.50 3.19
C ALA A 147 27.28 17.36 1.92
N LEU A 148 26.32 17.07 1.06
CA LEU A 148 26.03 17.87 -0.13
C LEU A 148 25.59 19.29 0.22
N PHE A 149 24.77 19.48 1.27
CA PHE A 149 24.44 20.83 1.75
C PHE A 149 25.67 21.61 2.18
N LYS A 150 26.61 20.96 2.85
CA LYS A 150 27.87 21.58 3.27
C LYS A 150 28.76 21.95 2.07
N GLU A 151 28.79 21.09 1.03
CA GLU A 151 29.51 21.39 -0.22
C GLU A 151 28.92 22.61 -0.95
N ILE A 152 27.56 22.69 -1.04
CA ILE A 152 26.87 23.77 -1.74
C ILE A 152 26.90 25.09 -0.95
N MET A 153 26.83 24.98 0.38
CA MET A 153 26.83 26.11 1.30
C MET A 153 27.92 25.96 2.38
N PRO A 154 29.21 26.23 2.07
CA PRO A 154 30.32 26.03 3.03
C PRO A 154 30.17 26.83 4.32
N ALA A 155 29.49 27.98 4.28
CA ALA A 155 29.20 28.82 5.42
C ALA A 155 28.05 28.32 6.32
N LEU A 156 27.40 27.20 5.97
CA LEU A 156 26.30 26.63 6.74
C LEU A 156 26.80 26.21 8.14
N GLN A 157 26.20 26.79 9.20
CA GLN A 157 26.56 26.51 10.59
C GLN A 157 25.40 25.88 11.38
N LYS A 158 24.17 26.12 10.96
CA LYS A 158 22.96 25.61 11.65
C LYS A 158 21.94 25.07 10.68
N ILE A 159 21.36 23.93 11.04
CA ILE A 159 20.25 23.30 10.32
C ILE A 159 19.14 23.03 11.34
N SER A 160 17.90 23.34 10.97
CA SER A 160 16.72 22.96 11.75
C SER A 160 16.10 21.71 11.16
N VAL A 161 15.90 20.70 11.99
CA VAL A 161 15.27 19.44 11.58
C VAL A 161 13.89 19.34 12.19
N PHE A 162 12.86 19.23 11.35
CA PHE A 162 11.49 18.94 11.77
C PHE A 162 11.25 17.44 11.75
N PHE A 163 10.81 16.88 12.86
CA PHE A 163 10.54 15.44 12.97
C PHE A 163 9.30 15.16 13.78
N ASP A 164 8.64 14.01 13.52
CA ASP A 164 7.55 13.48 14.33
C ASP A 164 8.13 12.55 15.41
N ALA A 165 8.13 13.00 16.67
CA ALA A 165 8.66 12.24 17.80
C ALA A 165 7.94 10.90 18.04
N ASN A 166 6.72 10.74 17.55
CA ASN A 166 5.95 9.50 17.65
C ASN A 166 6.17 8.54 16.46
N ASN A 167 6.91 8.95 15.44
CA ASN A 167 7.23 8.12 14.28
C ASN A 167 8.66 7.58 14.42
N PRO A 168 8.86 6.25 14.57
CA PRO A 168 10.19 5.66 14.69
C PRO A 168 11.13 6.07 13.55
N PHE A 169 10.65 6.03 12.31
CA PHE A 169 11.42 6.44 11.14
C PHE A 169 11.90 7.90 11.24
N SER A 170 11.05 8.83 11.72
CA SER A 170 11.46 10.24 11.93
C SER A 170 12.54 10.37 12.99
N ARG A 171 12.46 9.60 14.09
CA ARG A 171 13.50 9.60 15.13
C ARG A 171 14.85 9.06 14.64
N ASP A 172 14.82 8.00 13.82
CA ASP A 172 16.03 7.42 13.26
C ASP A 172 16.71 8.38 12.27
N ASN A 173 15.91 9.08 11.45
CA ASN A 173 16.43 10.16 10.60
C ASN A 173 17.05 11.31 11.39
N LEU A 174 16.45 11.69 12.53
CA LEU A 174 17.03 12.72 13.40
C LEU A 174 18.41 12.29 13.91
N LYS A 175 18.53 11.07 14.47
CA LYS A 175 19.82 10.55 14.96
C LYS A 175 20.90 10.55 13.87
N LEU A 176 20.55 10.12 12.64
CA LEU A 176 21.49 10.17 11.52
C LEU A 176 21.86 11.59 11.12
N ALA A 177 20.93 12.54 11.24
CA ALA A 177 21.22 13.95 10.99
C ALA A 177 22.11 14.58 12.08
N GLU A 178 22.00 14.14 13.34
CA GLU A 178 22.84 14.60 14.46
C GLU A 178 24.27 14.02 14.41
N SER A 179 24.42 12.84 13.78
CA SER A 179 25.73 12.17 13.66
C SER A 179 26.53 12.59 12.42
N ALA A 180 25.94 13.30 11.48
CA ALA A 180 26.54 13.73 10.23
C ALA A 180 27.17 15.12 10.30
#